data_9156b71b13d50ea053b2c4d939312ce0
#
_entry.id   9156b71b13d50ea053b2c4d939312ce0
#
_cell.length_a   1.000
_cell.length_b   1.000
_cell.length_c   1.000
_cell.angle_alpha   90.00
_cell.angle_beta   90.00
_cell.angle_gamma   90.00
#
_symmetry.space_group_name_H-M   'P 1'
#
loop_
_entity.id
_entity.type
_entity.pdbx_description
1 polymer ?
#
loop_
_entity_poly.entity_id
_entity_poly.type
_entity_poly.pdbx_seq_one_letter_code
_entity_poly.pdbx_strand_id
1 'polypeptide(L)'
;MDNGEVLAFVLYFILMLGIGVFFACLSLIKILRRKLFDNILSHVEMDDGIRHSLASGFGFVGFVLATFLAIAVMGGDLSNVALVAGALSVGIGLGLQNIVNNFVSGIILLFERPVKVGDWVIINGEEGRIKQINIRSTEVETFKKSSVIIPNATLLSTSVTNLTHSNNWSRQSVTVGVAYGTDPKKVSDILLECAKANKKVLKNPAPYVLFQNFGASSLDFELRCYTSDIWSGWSIPSELRFEIDRRFREEGIEIPFNQLVVHRGGEISEEAQTQFYARRSGAMKKEAAAGKEKEERPAEKGNAKEGRPAEKKDGKNAN
;
A
#
# COMPACT_ATOMS: atom_id res chain seq x y z
N MET A 1 -3.22 -8.12 81.96
CA MET A 1 -3.09 -7.09 80.87
C MET A 1 -4.46 -6.51 80.66
N ASP A 2 -4.58 -5.22 80.84
CA ASP A 2 -5.85 -4.51 80.62
C ASP A 2 -6.15 -4.53 79.11
N ASN A 3 -7.44 -4.59 78.69
CA ASN A 3 -7.82 -4.62 77.28
C ASN A 3 -7.19 -3.47 76.46
N GLY A 4 -6.90 -2.33 77.11
CA GLY A 4 -6.21 -1.19 76.54
C GLY A 4 -4.72 -1.42 76.22
N GLU A 5 -4.01 -2.16 77.09
CA GLU A 5 -2.60 -2.53 76.84
C GLU A 5 -2.45 -3.51 75.68
N VAL A 6 -3.36 -4.47 75.54
CA VAL A 6 -3.37 -5.43 74.43
C VAL A 6 -3.64 -4.71 73.12
N LEU A 7 -4.60 -3.78 73.08
CA LEU A 7 -4.91 -2.99 71.89
C LEU A 7 -3.70 -2.10 71.49
N ALA A 8 -3.08 -1.42 72.44
CA ALA A 8 -1.90 -0.61 72.15
C ALA A 8 -0.72 -1.45 71.60
N PHE A 9 -0.51 -2.66 72.13
CA PHE A 9 0.52 -3.57 71.67
C PHE A 9 0.24 -4.04 70.22
N VAL A 10 -0.98 -4.38 69.93
CA VAL A 10 -1.41 -4.81 68.55
C VAL A 10 -1.24 -3.65 67.57
N LEU A 11 -1.66 -2.44 67.89
CA LEU A 11 -1.46 -1.26 67.04
C LEU A 11 0.00 -0.94 66.80
N TYR A 12 0.85 -1.03 67.86
CA TYR A 12 2.29 -0.82 67.73
C TYR A 12 2.93 -1.91 66.81
N PHE A 13 2.52 -3.17 66.97
CA PHE A 13 2.99 -4.27 66.15
C PHE A 13 2.62 -4.07 64.64
N ILE A 14 1.38 -3.67 64.35
CA ILE A 14 0.91 -3.38 62.99
C ILE A 14 1.70 -2.20 62.38
N LEU A 15 1.94 -1.15 63.16
CA LEU A 15 2.72 0.01 62.73
C LEU A 15 4.18 -0.39 62.38
N MET A 16 4.83 -1.17 63.25
CA MET A 16 6.18 -1.68 63.02
C MET A 16 6.26 -2.60 61.81
N LEU A 17 5.24 -3.43 61.60
CA LEU A 17 5.15 -4.30 60.45
C LEU A 17 5.02 -3.48 59.14
N GLY A 18 4.17 -2.47 59.10
CA GLY A 18 4.03 -1.57 57.95
C GLY A 18 5.31 -0.82 57.61
N ILE A 19 6.00 -0.29 58.60
CA ILE A 19 7.32 0.37 58.45
C ILE A 19 8.36 -0.65 57.89
N GLY A 20 8.39 -1.86 58.45
CA GLY A 20 9.27 -2.95 57.97
C GLY A 20 9.04 -3.30 56.52
N VAL A 21 7.78 -3.46 56.10
CA VAL A 21 7.39 -3.74 54.72
C VAL A 21 7.79 -2.59 53.80
N PHE A 22 7.58 -1.32 54.21
CA PHE A 22 8.00 -0.17 53.42
C PHE A 22 9.49 -0.17 53.11
N PHE A 23 10.36 -0.33 54.13
CA PHE A 23 11.82 -0.35 53.94
C PHE A 23 12.28 -1.59 53.18
N ALA A 24 11.62 -2.73 53.34
CA ALA A 24 11.89 -3.93 52.57
C ALA A 24 11.58 -3.73 51.08
N CYS A 25 10.44 -3.10 50.77
CA CYS A 25 10.06 -2.75 49.38
C CYS A 25 11.05 -1.74 48.77
N LEU A 26 11.44 -0.69 49.53
CA LEU A 26 12.44 0.27 49.02
C LEU A 26 13.79 -0.38 48.73
N SER A 27 14.23 -1.32 49.61
CA SER A 27 15.44 -2.08 49.37
C SER A 27 15.36 -2.96 48.15
N LEU A 28 14.22 -3.66 47.93
CA LEU A 28 13.96 -4.45 46.77
C LEU A 28 13.97 -3.60 45.48
N ILE A 29 13.30 -2.45 45.49
CA ILE A 29 13.27 -1.51 44.36
C ILE A 29 14.68 -1.03 44.03
N LYS A 30 15.51 -0.72 45.06
CA LYS A 30 16.90 -0.30 44.86
C LYS A 30 17.76 -1.41 44.22
N ILE A 31 17.57 -2.66 44.64
CA ILE A 31 18.26 -3.83 44.06
C ILE A 31 17.81 -4.04 42.60
N LEU A 32 16.49 -3.99 42.36
CA LEU A 32 15.92 -4.17 41.06
C LEU A 32 16.37 -3.07 40.07
N ARG A 33 16.37 -1.83 40.54
CA ARG A 33 16.89 -0.67 39.78
C ARG A 33 18.36 -0.89 39.43
N ARG A 34 19.23 -1.27 40.35
CA ARG A 34 20.63 -1.57 40.04
C ARG A 34 20.77 -2.68 39.00
N LYS A 35 20.10 -3.82 39.19
CA LYS A 35 20.18 -4.92 38.25
C LYS A 35 19.68 -4.53 36.87
N LEU A 36 18.59 -3.79 36.78
CA LEU A 36 17.99 -3.41 35.50
C LEU A 36 18.86 -2.37 34.77
N PHE A 37 19.27 -1.32 35.45
CA PHE A 37 19.94 -0.17 34.82
C PHE A 37 21.45 -0.35 34.68
N ASP A 38 22.09 -1.03 35.62
CA ASP A 38 23.55 -1.21 35.61
C ASP A 38 23.96 -2.46 34.77
N ASN A 39 23.14 -3.53 34.75
CA ASN A 39 23.50 -4.76 34.06
C ASN A 39 22.84 -4.88 32.69
N ILE A 40 21.57 -4.49 32.51
CA ILE A 40 20.82 -4.68 31.27
C ILE A 40 20.93 -3.45 30.36
N LEU A 41 20.66 -2.26 30.89
CA LEU A 41 20.68 -1.04 30.08
C LEU A 41 22.09 -0.48 29.84
N SER A 42 23.12 -0.97 30.50
CA SER A 42 24.52 -0.61 30.21
C SER A 42 24.99 -1.10 28.84
N HIS A 43 24.36 -2.15 28.28
CA HIS A 43 24.70 -2.71 26.98
C HIS A 43 23.92 -2.05 25.81
N VAL A 44 23.00 -1.16 26.11
CA VAL A 44 22.23 -0.42 25.12
C VAL A 44 22.85 0.97 24.98
N GLU A 45 23.20 1.36 23.76
CA GLU A 45 23.65 2.71 23.43
C GLU A 45 22.51 3.71 23.66
N MET A 46 22.40 4.23 24.87
CA MET A 46 21.39 5.23 25.29
C MET A 46 22.09 6.45 25.82
N ASP A 47 21.51 7.60 25.52
CA ASP A 47 21.92 8.86 26.15
C ASP A 47 21.79 8.80 27.68
N ASP A 48 22.82 9.27 28.36
CA ASP A 48 22.89 9.26 29.87
C ASP A 48 21.70 9.99 30.49
N GLY A 49 21.18 11.03 29.85
CA GLY A 49 20.01 11.77 30.29
C GLY A 49 18.73 10.92 30.28
N ILE A 50 18.53 10.13 29.24
CA ILE A 50 17.38 9.21 29.11
C ILE A 50 17.49 8.10 30.14
N ARG A 51 18.68 7.53 30.32
CA ARG A 51 18.96 6.48 31.32
C ARG A 51 18.66 6.95 32.74
N HIS A 52 19.10 8.16 33.07
CA HIS A 52 18.84 8.75 34.40
C HIS A 52 17.36 9.03 34.63
N SER A 53 16.66 9.55 33.62
CA SER A 53 15.23 9.84 33.69
C SER A 53 14.38 8.57 33.87
N LEU A 54 14.68 7.51 33.14
CA LEU A 54 14.03 6.20 33.29
C LEU A 54 14.28 5.60 34.68
N ALA A 55 15.54 5.67 35.17
CA ALA A 55 15.90 5.16 36.48
C ALA A 55 15.19 5.93 37.62
N SER A 56 15.03 7.24 37.45
CA SER A 56 14.31 8.09 38.41
C SER A 56 12.82 7.82 38.41
N GLY A 57 12.22 7.69 37.20
CA GLY A 57 10.81 7.34 37.05
C GLY A 57 10.47 5.97 37.64
N PHE A 58 11.31 4.95 37.39
CA PHE A 58 11.16 3.63 38.00
C PHE A 58 11.21 3.69 39.52
N GLY A 59 12.15 4.47 40.07
CA GLY A 59 12.28 4.70 41.53
C GLY A 59 11.05 5.38 42.12
N PHE A 60 10.51 6.40 41.44
CA PHE A 60 9.30 7.11 41.86
C PHE A 60 8.06 6.21 41.90
N VAL A 61 7.82 5.46 40.82
CA VAL A 61 6.70 4.49 40.77
C VAL A 61 6.84 3.45 41.87
N GLY A 62 8.04 2.92 42.05
CA GLY A 62 8.32 1.97 43.12
C GLY A 62 8.06 2.53 44.50
N PHE A 63 8.47 3.79 44.78
CA PHE A 63 8.20 4.47 46.04
C PHE A 63 6.69 4.61 46.30
N VAL A 64 5.91 5.01 45.30
CA VAL A 64 4.46 5.14 45.41
C VAL A 64 3.81 3.77 45.72
N LEU A 65 4.21 2.70 45.03
CA LEU A 65 3.70 1.36 45.28
C LEU A 65 4.09 0.84 46.69
N ALA A 66 5.32 1.08 47.12
CA ALA A 66 5.78 0.72 48.48
C ALA A 66 4.96 1.42 49.55
N THR A 67 4.64 2.70 49.34
CA THR A 67 3.81 3.49 50.28
C THR A 67 2.41 2.91 50.39
N PHE A 68 1.76 2.61 49.25
CA PHE A 68 0.41 2.00 49.26
C PHE A 68 0.40 0.62 49.90
N LEU A 69 1.42 -0.19 49.62
CA LEU A 69 1.52 -1.50 50.27
C LEU A 69 1.71 -1.40 51.80
N ALA A 70 2.53 -0.46 52.26
CA ALA A 70 2.72 -0.24 53.70
C ALA A 70 1.40 0.18 54.35
N ILE A 71 0.65 1.12 53.78
CA ILE A 71 -0.65 1.57 54.29
C ILE A 71 -1.65 0.42 54.35
N ALA A 72 -1.69 -0.43 53.27
CA ALA A 72 -2.56 -1.60 53.24
C ALA A 72 -2.26 -2.59 54.36
N VAL A 73 -0.97 -2.86 54.62
CA VAL A 73 -0.53 -3.74 55.72
C VAL A 73 -0.90 -3.18 57.09
N MET A 74 -0.89 -1.83 57.25
CA MET A 74 -1.35 -1.16 58.46
C MET A 74 -2.88 -1.16 58.62
N GLY A 75 -3.64 -1.75 57.71
CA GLY A 75 -5.11 -1.79 57.75
C GLY A 75 -5.77 -0.52 57.25
N GLY A 76 -5.04 0.34 56.54
CA GLY A 76 -5.59 1.54 55.92
C GLY A 76 -6.58 1.23 54.82
N ASP A 77 -7.69 1.93 54.75
CA ASP A 77 -8.65 1.82 53.66
C ASP A 77 -8.12 2.55 52.43
N LEU A 78 -7.80 1.77 51.41
CA LEU A 78 -7.30 2.25 50.11
C LEU A 78 -8.39 2.36 49.06
N SER A 79 -9.68 2.13 49.38
CA SER A 79 -10.79 2.10 48.42
C SER A 79 -10.88 3.38 47.61
N ASN A 80 -10.82 4.54 48.24
CA ASN A 80 -10.85 5.82 47.53
C ASN A 80 -9.61 6.07 46.69
N VAL A 81 -8.44 5.62 47.17
CA VAL A 81 -7.17 5.73 46.43
C VAL A 81 -7.20 4.81 45.20
N ALA A 82 -7.74 3.58 45.34
CA ALA A 82 -7.89 2.63 44.25
C ALA A 82 -8.81 3.20 43.17
N LEU A 83 -9.91 3.89 43.55
CA LEU A 83 -10.80 4.54 42.61
C LEU A 83 -10.09 5.62 41.78
N VAL A 84 -9.36 6.52 42.47
CA VAL A 84 -8.59 7.58 41.80
C VAL A 84 -7.47 7.00 40.94
N ALA A 85 -6.74 5.99 41.44
CA ALA A 85 -5.68 5.31 40.70
C ALA A 85 -6.24 4.60 39.45
N GLY A 86 -7.43 4.00 39.56
CA GLY A 86 -8.16 3.41 38.43
C GLY A 86 -8.48 4.44 37.33
N ALA A 87 -9.06 5.57 37.71
CA ALA A 87 -9.36 6.66 36.80
C ALA A 87 -8.08 7.23 36.13
N LEU A 88 -7.01 7.42 36.91
CA LEU A 88 -5.73 7.88 36.38
C LEU A 88 -5.10 6.88 35.46
N SER A 89 -5.19 5.58 35.76
CA SER A 89 -4.66 4.49 34.92
C SER A 89 -5.34 4.47 33.55
N VAL A 90 -6.66 4.70 33.47
CA VAL A 90 -7.38 4.83 32.21
C VAL A 90 -6.86 6.03 31.42
N GLY A 91 -6.69 7.19 32.07
CA GLY A 91 -6.16 8.40 31.42
C GLY A 91 -4.75 8.19 30.86
N ILE A 92 -3.86 7.59 31.65
CA ILE A 92 -2.49 7.24 31.23
C ILE A 92 -2.53 6.22 30.09
N GLY A 93 -3.39 5.18 30.19
CA GLY A 93 -3.56 4.17 29.16
C GLY A 93 -3.97 4.75 27.80
N LEU A 94 -4.94 5.66 27.78
CA LEU A 94 -5.34 6.38 26.57
C LEU A 94 -4.21 7.27 26.03
N GLY A 95 -3.46 7.94 26.90
CA GLY A 95 -2.31 8.76 26.50
C GLY A 95 -1.16 7.95 25.90
N LEU A 96 -0.95 6.71 26.37
CA LEU A 96 0.10 5.81 25.88
C LEU A 96 -0.35 4.90 24.71
N GLN A 97 -1.62 4.90 24.36
CA GLN A 97 -2.21 4.00 23.36
C GLN A 97 -1.40 3.94 22.06
N ASN A 98 -1.04 5.10 21.50
CA ASN A 98 -0.27 5.16 20.27
C ASN A 98 1.13 4.56 20.39
N ILE A 99 1.78 4.73 21.53
CA ILE A 99 3.12 4.18 21.79
C ILE A 99 3.04 2.65 21.84
N VAL A 100 2.09 2.13 22.61
CA VAL A 100 1.88 0.69 22.76
C VAL A 100 1.48 0.06 21.41
N ASN A 101 0.59 0.70 20.67
CA ASN A 101 0.18 0.21 19.35
C ASN A 101 1.36 0.10 18.38
N ASN A 102 2.21 1.12 18.30
CA ASN A 102 3.40 1.09 17.46
C ASN A 102 4.42 0.04 17.91
N PHE A 103 4.58 -0.14 19.22
CA PHE A 103 5.46 -1.16 19.78
C PHE A 103 4.99 -2.58 19.44
N VAL A 104 3.72 -2.88 19.69
CA VAL A 104 3.10 -4.17 19.35
C VAL A 104 3.18 -4.44 17.85
N SER A 105 2.87 -3.43 17.03
CA SER A 105 3.00 -3.50 15.58
C SER A 105 4.43 -3.80 15.14
N GLY A 106 5.43 -3.21 15.79
CA GLY A 106 6.84 -3.51 15.54
C GLY A 106 7.18 -4.97 15.80
N ILE A 107 6.69 -5.54 16.90
CA ILE A 107 6.86 -6.97 17.22
C ILE A 107 6.21 -7.84 16.13
N ILE A 108 4.97 -7.53 15.72
CA ILE A 108 4.26 -8.27 14.67
C ILE A 108 5.04 -8.23 13.36
N LEU A 109 5.53 -7.04 12.94
CA LEU A 109 6.35 -6.90 11.72
C LEU A 109 7.60 -7.79 11.74
N LEU A 110 8.25 -7.92 12.89
CA LEU A 110 9.43 -8.77 13.05
C LEU A 110 9.08 -10.28 13.01
N PHE A 111 7.89 -10.66 13.48
CA PHE A 111 7.44 -12.05 13.52
C PHE A 111 6.87 -12.50 12.17
N GLU A 112 5.87 -11.79 11.65
CA GLU A 112 5.14 -12.15 10.43
C GLU A 112 5.92 -11.76 9.17
N ARG A 113 6.78 -10.75 9.26
CA ARG A 113 7.66 -10.27 8.18
C ARG A 113 6.94 -9.98 6.86
N PRO A 114 5.82 -9.25 6.85
CA PRO A 114 5.18 -8.82 5.61
C PRO A 114 6.10 -7.91 4.80
N VAL A 115 7.03 -7.25 5.49
CA VAL A 115 8.11 -6.46 4.93
C VAL A 115 9.43 -6.77 5.65
N LYS A 116 10.55 -6.69 4.94
CA LYS A 116 11.90 -6.97 5.46
C LYS A 116 12.84 -5.81 5.17
N VAL A 117 13.91 -5.70 5.95
CA VAL A 117 15.00 -4.77 5.64
C VAL A 117 15.56 -5.10 4.27
N GLY A 118 15.66 -4.10 3.42
CA GLY A 118 16.08 -4.25 2.03
C GLY A 118 14.94 -4.32 1.02
N ASP A 119 13.70 -4.58 1.43
CA ASP A 119 12.56 -4.62 0.52
C ASP A 119 12.29 -3.25 -0.12
N TRP A 120 11.84 -3.31 -1.37
CA TRP A 120 11.30 -2.15 -2.09
C TRP A 120 9.80 -2.09 -1.87
N VAL A 121 9.36 -1.00 -1.27
CA VAL A 121 7.96 -0.82 -0.87
C VAL A 121 7.39 0.51 -1.35
N ILE A 122 6.08 0.54 -1.53
CA ILE A 122 5.31 1.76 -1.74
C ILE A 122 4.30 1.84 -0.59
N ILE A 123 4.38 2.90 0.20
CA ILE A 123 3.58 3.11 1.40
C ILE A 123 3.02 4.52 1.34
N ASN A 124 1.69 4.68 1.30
CA ASN A 124 1.02 5.99 1.21
C ASN A 124 1.53 6.88 0.06
N GLY A 125 1.95 6.26 -1.07
CA GLY A 125 2.50 6.98 -2.22
C GLY A 125 4.00 7.27 -2.15
N GLU A 126 4.64 7.06 -1.01
CA GLU A 126 6.09 7.15 -0.88
C GLU A 126 6.73 5.83 -1.29
N GLU A 127 7.70 5.92 -2.19
CA GLU A 127 8.41 4.78 -2.76
C GLU A 127 9.87 4.76 -2.28
N GLY A 128 10.31 3.60 -1.77
CA GLY A 128 11.68 3.48 -1.28
C GLY A 128 12.04 2.08 -0.79
N ARG A 129 13.25 1.98 -0.26
CA ARG A 129 13.80 0.76 0.33
C ARG A 129 13.72 0.81 1.85
N ILE A 130 13.25 -0.27 2.46
CA ILE A 130 13.28 -0.39 3.92
C ILE A 130 14.75 -0.45 4.37
N LYS A 131 15.19 0.57 5.11
CA LYS A 131 16.53 0.68 5.65
C LYS A 131 16.67 -0.06 6.97
N GLN A 132 15.73 0.19 7.89
CA GLN A 132 15.65 -0.50 9.17
C GLN A 132 14.24 -0.47 9.76
N ILE A 133 13.95 -1.49 10.57
CA ILE A 133 12.69 -1.60 11.35
C ILE A 133 13.08 -1.42 12.82
N ASN A 134 12.68 -0.29 13.41
CA ASN A 134 12.90 0.02 14.82
C ASN A 134 11.68 -0.40 15.65
N ILE A 135 11.81 -0.27 16.98
CA ILE A 135 10.77 -0.66 17.94
C ILE A 135 9.41 -0.03 17.67
N ARG A 136 9.34 1.25 17.27
CA ARG A 136 8.08 1.99 17.07
C ARG A 136 7.86 2.50 15.64
N SER A 137 8.89 2.48 14.81
CA SER A 137 8.85 3.05 13.47
C SER A 137 9.80 2.32 12.54
N THR A 138 9.47 2.32 11.27
CA THR A 138 10.30 1.80 10.19
C THR A 138 10.86 2.97 9.38
N GLU A 139 12.15 2.93 9.09
CA GLU A 139 12.84 3.90 8.24
C GLU A 139 12.88 3.38 6.80
N VAL A 140 12.36 4.18 5.87
CA VAL A 140 12.38 3.93 4.43
C VAL A 140 13.25 4.97 3.75
N GLU A 141 14.32 4.53 3.08
CA GLU A 141 15.17 5.38 2.26
C GLU A 141 14.57 5.50 0.86
N THR A 142 14.18 6.71 0.47
CA THR A 142 13.63 6.97 -0.87
C THR A 142 14.75 6.98 -1.93
N PHE A 143 14.38 6.87 -3.21
CA PHE A 143 15.34 6.99 -4.31
C PHE A 143 15.99 8.38 -4.40
N LYS A 144 15.36 9.41 -3.84
CA LYS A 144 15.94 10.76 -3.72
C LYS A 144 16.91 10.91 -2.54
N LYS A 145 17.23 9.76 -1.85
CA LYS A 145 18.12 9.74 -0.69
C LYS A 145 17.59 10.47 0.55
N SER A 146 16.27 10.68 0.64
CA SER A 146 15.61 11.13 1.86
C SER A 146 15.15 9.92 2.69
N SER A 147 15.15 10.07 4.02
CA SER A 147 14.60 9.07 4.94
C SER A 147 13.19 9.44 5.35
N VAL A 148 12.25 8.55 5.12
CA VAL A 148 10.86 8.65 5.58
C VAL A 148 10.69 7.74 6.78
N ILE A 149 10.24 8.30 7.92
CA ILE A 149 10.02 7.56 9.15
C ILE A 149 8.52 7.26 9.27
N ILE A 150 8.16 6.00 9.17
CA ILE A 150 6.77 5.54 9.18
C ILE A 150 6.49 4.82 10.49
N PRO A 151 5.44 5.21 11.25
CA PRO A 151 5.01 4.48 12.43
C PRO A 151 4.68 3.02 12.08
N ASN A 152 5.10 2.05 12.92
CA ASN A 152 4.88 0.64 12.63
C ASN A 152 3.38 0.27 12.54
N ALA A 153 2.54 0.93 13.33
CA ALA A 153 1.09 0.75 13.26
C ALA A 153 0.51 1.09 11.88
N THR A 154 1.08 2.07 11.18
CA THR A 154 0.66 2.44 9.83
C THR A 154 0.92 1.31 8.84
N LEU A 155 2.07 0.61 8.95
CA LEU A 155 2.41 -0.50 8.06
C LEU A 155 1.47 -1.70 8.19
N LEU A 156 0.84 -1.90 9.35
CA LEU A 156 -0.13 -2.97 9.56
C LEU A 156 -1.57 -2.55 9.26
N SER A 157 -1.88 -1.24 9.39
CA SER A 157 -3.25 -0.73 9.22
C SER A 157 -3.55 -0.22 7.81
N THR A 158 -2.52 0.01 6.98
CA THR A 158 -2.68 0.48 5.61
C THR A 158 -2.20 -0.55 4.59
N SER A 159 -2.64 -0.39 3.35
CA SER A 159 -2.16 -1.20 2.25
C SER A 159 -0.70 -0.86 1.94
N VAL A 160 0.17 -1.85 1.99
CA VAL A 160 1.59 -1.75 1.62
C VAL A 160 1.83 -2.57 0.36
N THR A 161 2.32 -1.93 -0.71
CA THR A 161 2.77 -2.64 -1.90
C THR A 161 4.23 -3.01 -1.71
N ASN A 162 4.53 -4.30 -1.56
CA ASN A 162 5.89 -4.83 -1.49
C ASN A 162 6.27 -5.42 -2.84
N LEU A 163 7.21 -4.80 -3.53
CA LEU A 163 7.62 -5.17 -4.89
C LEU A 163 8.65 -6.30 -4.92
N THR A 164 9.22 -6.66 -3.76
CA THR A 164 10.29 -7.66 -3.64
C THR A 164 9.94 -8.83 -2.73
N HIS A 165 8.70 -8.86 -2.19
CA HIS A 165 8.29 -9.84 -1.18
C HIS A 165 8.44 -11.29 -1.64
N SER A 166 7.93 -11.61 -2.84
CA SER A 166 7.93 -12.99 -3.37
C SER A 166 9.14 -13.28 -4.26
N ASN A 167 9.57 -12.31 -5.03
CA ASN A 167 10.72 -12.38 -5.92
C ASN A 167 11.17 -10.97 -6.31
N ASN A 168 12.34 -10.87 -6.93
CA ASN A 168 12.90 -9.60 -7.40
C ASN A 168 12.54 -9.31 -8.87
N TRP A 169 11.58 -10.03 -9.44
CA TRP A 169 11.22 -9.82 -10.83
C TRP A 169 10.39 -8.55 -10.99
N SER A 170 10.69 -7.81 -12.03
CA SER A 170 9.93 -6.63 -12.40
C SER A 170 9.48 -6.71 -13.84
N ARG A 171 8.22 -6.39 -14.10
CA ARG A 171 7.71 -6.22 -15.45
C ARG A 171 8.05 -4.82 -15.94
N GLN A 172 8.75 -4.78 -17.07
CA GLN A 172 9.07 -3.53 -17.77
C GLN A 172 8.25 -3.45 -19.05
N SER A 173 7.85 -2.24 -19.42
CA SER A 173 7.14 -1.98 -20.67
C SER A 173 7.78 -0.83 -21.43
N VAL A 174 7.82 -0.97 -22.75
CA VAL A 174 8.26 0.06 -23.68
C VAL A 174 7.19 0.24 -24.74
N THR A 175 6.61 1.42 -24.77
CA THR A 175 5.65 1.79 -25.82
C THR A 175 6.38 2.46 -26.98
N VAL A 176 5.99 2.12 -28.21
CA VAL A 176 6.52 2.72 -29.43
C VAL A 176 5.41 2.80 -30.47
N GLY A 177 5.36 3.92 -31.21
CA GLY A 177 4.47 4.13 -32.34
C GLY A 177 5.27 4.08 -33.64
N VAL A 178 4.75 3.43 -34.68
CA VAL A 178 5.33 3.39 -36.02
C VAL A 178 4.34 3.95 -37.05
N ALA A 179 4.85 4.43 -38.19
CA ALA A 179 4.04 5.02 -39.25
C ALA A 179 3.03 4.01 -39.81
N TYR A 180 1.86 4.51 -40.20
CA TYR A 180 0.88 3.73 -40.94
C TYR A 180 1.47 3.22 -42.27
N GLY A 181 1.14 2.00 -42.63
CA GLY A 181 1.72 1.30 -43.79
C GLY A 181 2.92 0.42 -43.43
N THR A 182 3.45 0.48 -42.23
CA THR A 182 4.50 -0.43 -41.74
C THR A 182 3.87 -1.79 -41.44
N ASP A 183 4.54 -2.90 -41.80
CA ASP A 183 4.08 -4.24 -41.45
C ASP A 183 4.11 -4.49 -39.94
N PRO A 184 2.95 -4.70 -39.29
CA PRO A 184 2.88 -4.92 -37.86
C PRO A 184 3.65 -6.15 -37.36
N LYS A 185 3.74 -7.21 -38.18
CA LYS A 185 4.46 -8.44 -37.83
C LYS A 185 5.96 -8.17 -37.79
N LYS A 186 6.49 -7.47 -38.79
CA LYS A 186 7.91 -7.07 -38.85
C LYS A 186 8.29 -6.25 -37.62
N VAL A 187 7.44 -5.29 -37.22
CA VAL A 187 7.65 -4.48 -36.00
C VAL A 187 7.69 -5.35 -34.76
N SER A 188 6.71 -6.24 -34.61
CA SER A 188 6.65 -7.16 -33.47
C SER A 188 7.89 -8.04 -33.36
N ASP A 189 8.37 -8.60 -34.48
CA ASP A 189 9.56 -9.46 -34.50
C ASP A 189 10.82 -8.70 -34.08
N ILE A 190 11.01 -7.48 -34.59
CA ILE A 190 12.14 -6.62 -34.21
C ILE A 190 12.11 -6.27 -32.72
N LEU A 191 10.95 -5.90 -32.18
CA LEU A 191 10.80 -5.60 -30.76
C LEU A 191 11.13 -6.81 -29.89
N LEU A 192 10.71 -8.01 -30.29
CA LEU A 192 11.04 -9.26 -29.60
C LEU A 192 12.54 -9.57 -29.67
N GLU A 193 13.19 -9.34 -30.82
CA GLU A 193 14.63 -9.51 -30.98
C GLU A 193 15.41 -8.56 -30.07
N CYS A 194 15.02 -7.28 -30.02
CA CYS A 194 15.63 -6.30 -29.11
C CYS A 194 15.54 -6.73 -27.65
N ALA A 195 14.36 -7.23 -27.23
CA ALA A 195 14.17 -7.74 -25.88
C ALA A 195 15.04 -8.96 -25.58
N LYS A 196 15.11 -9.93 -26.51
CA LYS A 196 15.90 -11.17 -26.37
C LYS A 196 17.41 -10.90 -26.38
N ALA A 197 17.86 -9.86 -27.08
CA ALA A 197 19.27 -9.46 -27.13
C ALA A 197 19.75 -8.84 -25.79
N ASN A 198 18.86 -8.26 -25.01
CA ASN A 198 19.22 -7.66 -23.72
C ASN A 198 19.41 -8.77 -22.66
N LYS A 199 20.64 -8.88 -22.14
CA LYS A 199 21.00 -9.92 -21.14
C LYS A 199 20.28 -9.80 -19.81
N LYS A 200 19.72 -8.63 -19.48
CA LYS A 200 18.99 -8.39 -18.23
C LYS A 200 17.53 -8.79 -18.34
N VAL A 201 17.01 -9.03 -19.55
CA VAL A 201 15.66 -9.50 -19.80
C VAL A 201 15.59 -11.02 -19.62
N LEU A 202 14.58 -11.47 -18.86
CA LEU A 202 14.34 -12.89 -18.63
C LEU A 202 13.88 -13.60 -19.90
N LYS A 203 14.34 -14.84 -20.09
CA LYS A 203 13.85 -15.74 -21.13
C LYS A 203 12.53 -16.41 -20.73
N ASN A 204 12.32 -16.57 -19.44
CA ASN A 204 11.10 -17.11 -18.85
C ASN A 204 10.74 -16.30 -17.59
N PRO A 205 9.60 -15.60 -17.57
CA PRO A 205 8.60 -15.46 -18.64
C PRO A 205 9.19 -14.78 -19.89
N ALA A 206 8.80 -15.29 -21.05
CA ALA A 206 9.27 -14.75 -22.33
C ALA A 206 8.75 -13.33 -22.58
N PRO A 207 9.54 -12.44 -23.20
CA PRO A 207 9.02 -11.14 -23.64
C PRO A 207 7.95 -11.33 -24.71
N TYR A 208 6.98 -10.43 -24.75
CA TYR A 208 5.91 -10.41 -25.72
C TYR A 208 5.54 -8.99 -26.13
N VAL A 209 4.97 -8.86 -27.32
CA VAL A 209 4.54 -7.59 -27.90
C VAL A 209 3.03 -7.58 -28.01
N LEU A 210 2.44 -6.46 -27.64
CA LEU A 210 1.02 -6.18 -27.86
C LEU A 210 0.91 -5.07 -28.91
N PHE A 211 0.08 -5.30 -29.90
CA PHE A 211 -0.41 -4.23 -30.78
C PHE A 211 -1.56 -3.56 -30.04
N GLN A 212 -1.30 -2.40 -29.45
CA GLN A 212 -2.20 -1.75 -28.50
C GLN A 212 -3.36 -1.05 -29.18
N ASN A 213 -3.07 -0.26 -30.22
CA ASN A 213 -4.05 0.62 -30.81
C ASN A 213 -3.66 1.08 -32.20
N PHE A 214 -4.67 1.48 -32.98
CA PHE A 214 -4.51 2.35 -34.15
C PHE A 214 -4.61 3.79 -33.65
N GLY A 215 -3.45 4.41 -33.38
CA GLY A 215 -3.36 5.77 -32.86
C GLY A 215 -3.71 6.83 -33.91
N ALA A 216 -3.81 8.09 -33.48
CA ALA A 216 -4.16 9.19 -34.38
C ALA A 216 -3.14 9.39 -35.53
N SER A 217 -1.88 9.04 -35.28
CA SER A 217 -0.79 9.23 -36.26
C SER A 217 0.16 8.03 -36.34
N SER A 218 -0.08 6.97 -35.58
CA SER A 218 0.81 5.80 -35.46
C SER A 218 0.06 4.50 -35.22
N LEU A 219 0.71 3.39 -35.53
CA LEU A 219 0.35 2.08 -35.04
C LEU A 219 1.09 1.88 -33.72
N ASP A 220 0.35 1.70 -32.63
CA ASP A 220 0.91 1.72 -31.26
C ASP A 220 1.20 0.30 -30.76
N PHE A 221 2.45 0.06 -30.38
CA PHE A 221 2.90 -1.21 -29.83
C PHE A 221 3.41 -1.05 -28.41
N GLU A 222 3.27 -2.09 -27.61
CA GLU A 222 3.86 -2.20 -26.27
C GLU A 222 4.65 -3.50 -26.18
N LEU A 223 5.97 -3.35 -26.04
CA LEU A 223 6.87 -4.45 -25.68
C LEU A 223 6.84 -4.64 -24.17
N ARG A 224 6.47 -5.84 -23.72
CA ARG A 224 6.50 -6.23 -22.29
C ARG A 224 7.56 -7.29 -22.06
N CYS A 225 8.40 -7.06 -21.09
CA CYS A 225 9.44 -8.01 -20.68
C CYS A 225 9.57 -8.04 -19.16
N TYR A 226 10.20 -9.08 -18.66
CA TYR A 226 10.49 -9.25 -17.24
C TYR A 226 11.99 -9.22 -17.01
N THR A 227 12.39 -8.70 -15.86
CA THR A 227 13.79 -8.62 -15.44
C THR A 227 13.97 -9.38 -14.14
N SER A 228 15.15 -9.97 -13.94
CA SER A 228 15.47 -10.73 -12.72
C SER A 228 15.79 -9.85 -11.52
N ASP A 229 16.07 -8.58 -11.77
CA ASP A 229 16.42 -7.62 -10.74
C ASP A 229 15.65 -6.34 -10.91
N ILE A 230 14.77 -6.07 -9.93
CA ILE A 230 13.94 -4.88 -9.92
C ILE A 230 14.77 -3.59 -9.86
N TRP A 231 15.95 -3.63 -9.24
CA TRP A 231 16.82 -2.47 -9.08
C TRP A 231 17.44 -2.00 -10.41
N SER A 232 17.66 -2.94 -11.34
CA SER A 232 18.11 -2.62 -12.70
C SER A 232 16.96 -2.25 -13.65
N GLY A 233 15.72 -2.41 -13.21
CA GLY A 233 14.51 -2.16 -14.00
C GLY A 233 14.40 -0.74 -14.57
N TRP A 234 14.98 0.25 -13.93
CA TRP A 234 14.97 1.65 -14.38
C TRP A 234 15.80 1.89 -15.65
N SER A 235 16.91 1.17 -15.82
CA SER A 235 17.77 1.34 -16.98
C SER A 235 17.28 0.59 -18.21
N ILE A 236 16.60 -0.53 -18.02
CA ILE A 236 16.23 -1.45 -19.10
C ILE A 236 15.29 -0.81 -20.14
N PRO A 237 14.23 -0.10 -19.77
CA PRO A 237 13.39 0.58 -20.76
C PRO A 237 14.16 1.60 -21.60
N SER A 238 15.16 2.25 -21.03
CA SER A 238 16.03 3.18 -21.76
C SER A 238 16.96 2.43 -22.72
N GLU A 239 17.61 1.37 -22.24
CA GLU A 239 18.48 0.51 -23.08
C GLU A 239 17.70 -0.07 -24.26
N LEU A 240 16.48 -0.55 -24.03
CA LEU A 240 15.59 -1.07 -25.07
C LEU A 240 15.20 0.00 -26.07
N ARG A 241 14.87 1.22 -25.65
CA ARG A 241 14.53 2.32 -26.56
C ARG A 241 15.68 2.67 -27.49
N PHE A 242 16.90 2.73 -26.97
CA PHE A 242 18.09 2.95 -27.82
C PHE A 242 18.29 1.84 -28.85
N GLU A 243 18.12 0.59 -28.45
CA GLU A 243 18.27 -0.53 -29.37
C GLU A 243 17.15 -0.59 -30.39
N ILE A 244 15.90 -0.30 -30.00
CA ILE A 244 14.73 -0.23 -30.88
C ILE A 244 14.93 0.89 -31.92
N ASP A 245 15.36 2.09 -31.49
CA ASP A 245 15.61 3.20 -32.42
C ASP A 245 16.69 2.85 -33.42
N ARG A 246 17.80 2.21 -32.99
CA ARG A 246 18.85 1.74 -33.88
C ARG A 246 18.32 0.75 -34.93
N ARG A 247 17.59 -0.27 -34.49
CA ARG A 247 17.02 -1.32 -35.36
C ARG A 247 16.00 -0.77 -36.33
N PHE A 248 15.15 0.15 -35.86
CA PHE A 248 14.13 0.77 -36.72
C PHE A 248 14.77 1.58 -37.85
N ARG A 249 15.87 2.30 -37.57
CA ARG A 249 16.62 3.01 -38.62
C ARG A 249 17.26 2.06 -39.63
N GLU A 250 17.85 0.96 -39.17
CA GLU A 250 18.44 -0.08 -40.04
C GLU A 250 17.41 -0.73 -40.96
N GLU A 251 16.20 -0.97 -40.45
CA GLU A 251 15.11 -1.63 -41.16
C GLU A 251 14.17 -0.66 -41.92
N GLY A 252 14.47 0.65 -41.88
CA GLY A 252 13.70 1.67 -42.56
C GLY A 252 12.28 1.87 -41.98
N ILE A 253 12.09 1.55 -40.69
CA ILE A 253 10.82 1.76 -39.98
C ILE A 253 10.81 3.18 -39.44
N GLU A 254 9.79 3.95 -39.86
CA GLU A 254 9.61 5.33 -39.44
C GLU A 254 8.81 5.44 -38.15
N ILE A 255 9.33 6.25 -37.20
CA ILE A 255 8.57 6.75 -36.04
C ILE A 255 7.93 8.07 -36.46
N PRO A 256 6.60 8.11 -36.67
CA PRO A 256 5.98 9.27 -37.31
C PRO A 256 5.91 10.47 -36.39
N PHE A 257 6.00 11.66 -36.98
CA PHE A 257 5.54 12.88 -36.31
C PHE A 257 4.01 12.91 -36.23
N ASN A 258 3.46 13.77 -35.40
CA ASN A 258 2.03 13.98 -35.37
C ASN A 258 1.54 14.43 -36.74
N GLN A 259 0.60 13.69 -37.31
CA GLN A 259 -0.01 13.97 -38.61
C GLN A 259 -1.22 14.88 -38.42
N LEU A 260 -1.25 15.99 -39.16
CA LEU A 260 -2.38 16.91 -39.19
C LEU A 260 -2.80 17.12 -40.63
N VAL A 261 -4.02 16.73 -40.99
CA VAL A 261 -4.58 17.04 -42.27
C VAL A 261 -5.24 18.42 -42.20
N VAL A 262 -4.63 19.40 -42.84
CA VAL A 262 -5.19 20.75 -42.94
C VAL A 262 -5.98 20.88 -44.24
N HIS A 263 -7.30 20.90 -44.14
CA HIS A 263 -8.14 21.29 -45.26
C HIS A 263 -8.13 22.81 -45.38
N ARG A 264 -7.46 23.32 -46.40
CA ARG A 264 -7.54 24.75 -46.76
C ARG A 264 -8.94 24.97 -47.31
N GLY A 265 -9.80 25.63 -46.52
CA GLY A 265 -11.06 26.16 -47.04
C GLY A 265 -10.74 27.21 -48.10
N GLY A 266 -10.63 26.82 -49.35
CA GLY A 266 -10.76 27.77 -50.45
C GLY A 266 -12.18 28.29 -50.44
N GLU A 267 -12.39 29.50 -50.93
CA GLU A 267 -13.73 29.97 -51.25
C GLU A 267 -14.43 28.89 -52.03
N ILE A 268 -15.43 28.25 -51.40
CA ILE A 268 -16.24 27.27 -52.09
C ILE A 268 -16.95 28.10 -53.18
N SER A 269 -16.60 27.91 -54.45
CA SER A 269 -17.27 28.58 -55.52
C SER A 269 -18.78 28.41 -55.32
N GLU A 270 -19.58 29.42 -55.65
CA GLU A 270 -21.05 29.36 -55.51
C GLU A 270 -21.63 28.10 -56.15
N GLU A 271 -20.98 27.63 -57.20
CA GLU A 271 -21.33 26.38 -57.90
C GLU A 271 -21.07 25.15 -57.02
N ALA A 272 -19.94 25.09 -56.29
CA ALA A 272 -19.63 23.97 -55.40
C ALA A 272 -20.52 23.98 -54.15
N GLN A 273 -20.86 25.17 -53.63
CA GLN A 273 -21.83 25.34 -52.55
C GLN A 273 -23.22 24.86 -53.01
N THR A 274 -23.65 25.27 -54.17
CA THR A 274 -24.93 24.88 -54.75
C THR A 274 -25.00 23.34 -54.99
N GLN A 275 -23.94 22.76 -55.51
CA GLN A 275 -23.85 21.30 -55.65
C GLN A 275 -23.85 20.53 -54.33
N PHE A 276 -23.17 21.07 -53.29
CA PHE A 276 -23.15 20.48 -51.94
C PHE A 276 -24.55 20.50 -51.31
N TYR A 277 -25.24 21.65 -51.40
CA TYR A 277 -26.60 21.78 -50.86
C TYR A 277 -27.61 20.96 -51.69
N ALA A 278 -27.45 20.86 -53.02
CA ALA A 278 -28.28 20.05 -53.88
C ALA A 278 -28.13 18.54 -53.57
N ARG A 279 -26.89 18.05 -53.35
CA ARG A 279 -26.65 16.68 -52.95
C ARG A 279 -27.24 16.38 -51.57
N ARG A 280 -27.09 17.29 -50.60
CA ARG A 280 -27.61 17.11 -49.23
C ARG A 280 -29.13 17.14 -49.20
N SER A 281 -29.78 18.00 -49.97
CA SER A 281 -31.25 18.02 -50.13
C SER A 281 -31.79 16.82 -50.88
N GLY A 282 -31.06 16.27 -51.87
CA GLY A 282 -31.38 15.03 -52.55
C GLY A 282 -31.25 13.81 -51.66
N ALA A 283 -30.23 13.76 -50.81
CA ALA A 283 -30.08 12.70 -49.82
C ALA A 283 -31.20 12.72 -48.76
N MET A 284 -31.54 13.91 -48.24
CA MET A 284 -32.67 14.07 -47.31
C MET A 284 -34.01 13.72 -47.92
N LYS A 285 -34.23 14.03 -49.20
CA LYS A 285 -35.46 13.62 -49.93
C LYS A 285 -35.52 12.11 -50.13
N LYS A 286 -34.40 11.43 -50.40
CA LYS A 286 -34.32 9.97 -50.49
C LYS A 286 -34.59 9.27 -49.17
N GLU A 287 -34.04 9.79 -48.05
CA GLU A 287 -34.32 9.26 -46.74
C GLU A 287 -35.78 9.46 -46.30
N ALA A 288 -36.36 10.63 -46.60
CA ALA A 288 -37.75 10.91 -46.34
C ALA A 288 -38.71 10.05 -47.20
N ALA A 289 -38.33 9.72 -48.43
CA ALA A 289 -39.09 8.83 -49.29
C ALA A 289 -39.01 7.36 -48.82
N ALA A 290 -37.80 6.91 -48.43
CA ALA A 290 -37.60 5.58 -47.84
C ALA A 290 -38.28 5.40 -46.49
N GLY A 291 -38.42 6.47 -45.71
CA GLY A 291 -39.17 6.51 -44.44
C GLY A 291 -40.69 6.32 -44.65
N LYS A 292 -41.25 6.98 -45.70
CA LYS A 292 -42.66 6.88 -46.05
C LYS A 292 -43.03 5.50 -46.61
N GLU A 293 -42.12 4.88 -47.40
CA GLU A 293 -42.33 3.54 -47.97
C GLU A 293 -42.29 2.44 -46.92
N LYS A 294 -41.61 2.67 -45.76
CA LYS A 294 -41.66 1.78 -44.58
C LYS A 294 -42.94 1.92 -43.77
N GLU A 295 -43.58 3.08 -43.79
CA GLU A 295 -44.81 3.37 -43.02
C GLU A 295 -46.08 2.90 -43.75
N GLU A 296 -46.02 2.77 -45.11
CA GLU A 296 -47.15 2.33 -45.97
C GLU A 296 -47.20 0.80 -46.20
N ARG A 297 -46.35 -0.01 -45.64
CA ARG A 297 -46.50 -1.47 -45.69
C ARG A 297 -47.60 -1.91 -44.75
N PRO A 298 -48.77 -2.43 -45.25
CA PRO A 298 -49.82 -2.93 -44.41
C PRO A 298 -49.35 -4.13 -43.58
N ALA A 299 -49.65 -4.17 -42.32
CA ALA A 299 -49.44 -5.32 -41.46
C ALA A 299 -50.27 -6.49 -42.00
N GLU A 300 -49.60 -7.45 -42.63
CA GLU A 300 -50.25 -8.70 -43.07
C GLU A 300 -50.59 -9.52 -41.83
N LYS A 301 -51.93 -9.66 -41.60
CA LYS A 301 -52.54 -10.45 -40.57
C LYS A 301 -52.20 -11.94 -40.79
N GLY A 302 -51.26 -12.44 -40.06
CA GLY A 302 -51.04 -13.87 -39.87
C GLY A 302 -51.91 -14.43 -38.79
N ASN A 303 -52.86 -15.19 -39.21
CA ASN A 303 -53.99 -15.79 -38.47
C ASN A 303 -53.52 -16.85 -37.46
N ALA A 304 -54.21 -16.91 -36.36
CA ALA A 304 -54.08 -17.83 -35.23
C ALA A 304 -54.26 -19.30 -35.61
N LYS A 305 -53.62 -20.19 -34.87
CA LYS A 305 -54.21 -21.40 -34.33
C LYS A 305 -53.47 -21.86 -33.08
N GLU A 306 -54.13 -21.74 -32.02
CA GLU A 306 -54.43 -22.66 -30.91
C GLU A 306 -53.55 -23.92 -30.79
N GLY A 307 -53.08 -24.13 -29.56
CA GLY A 307 -52.60 -25.42 -29.11
C GLY A 307 -51.89 -25.32 -27.74
N ARG A 308 -52.65 -25.13 -26.64
CA ARG A 308 -52.28 -25.64 -25.30
C ARG A 308 -52.59 -27.16 -25.31
N PRO A 309 -52.04 -28.05 -24.42
CA PRO A 309 -51.84 -27.79 -22.99
C PRO A 309 -50.58 -28.43 -22.33
N ALA A 310 -50.30 -27.94 -21.17
CA ALA A 310 -50.02 -28.61 -19.88
C ALA A 310 -48.78 -29.50 -19.68
N GLU A 311 -48.13 -29.17 -18.63
CA GLU A 311 -47.85 -29.92 -17.41
C GLU A 311 -46.43 -30.38 -17.09
N LYS A 312 -46.09 -30.06 -15.89
CA LYS A 312 -45.26 -30.70 -14.82
C LYS A 312 -43.75 -30.56 -14.91
N LYS A 313 -43.28 -29.82 -13.92
CA LYS A 313 -42.77 -30.26 -12.59
C LYS A 313 -41.38 -30.88 -12.55
N ASP A 314 -40.68 -30.40 -11.58
CA ASP A 314 -39.59 -30.99 -10.78
C ASP A 314 -38.22 -30.91 -11.45
N GLY A 315 -37.19 -30.40 -10.87
CA GLY A 315 -36.80 -30.35 -9.49
C GLY A 315 -35.29 -30.43 -9.40
N LYS A 316 -34.77 -29.72 -8.45
CA LYS A 316 -33.59 -30.06 -7.65
C LYS A 316 -32.16 -30.08 -8.21
N ASN A 317 -31.40 -29.27 -7.49
CA ASN A 317 -30.07 -29.51 -6.89
C ASN A 317 -28.83 -29.38 -7.77
N ALA A 318 -28.06 -28.42 -7.33
CA ALA A 318 -26.83 -28.55 -6.53
C ALA A 318 -25.58 -28.96 -7.33
N ASN A 319 -24.66 -28.08 -7.46
CA ASN A 319 -23.39 -28.00 -6.70
C ASN A 319 -22.71 -26.69 -6.98
#